data_1c11989212dff4bd8493193c273a1935
#
_entry.id   1c11989212dff4bd8493193c273a1935
#
_cell.length_a   1.000
_cell.length_b   1.000
_cell.length_c   1.000
_cell.angle_alpha   90.00
_cell.angle_beta   90.00
_cell.angle_gamma   90.00
#
_symmetry.space_group_name_H-M   'P 1'
#
loop_
_entity.id
_entity.type
_entity.pdbx_description
1 polymer ?
#
loop_
_entity_poly.entity_id
_entity_poly.type
_entity_poly.pdbx_seq_one_letter_code
_entity_poly.pdbx_strand_id
1 'polypeptide(L)'
;FLNARPEAPMKTIQDIVNAGHYHPKLDLLEGIANGPDDPLSDLNYYKAYAERDNLMLLITSIMDKGEYDALVYPTAQVPPPLRSETDSGRWTTLNFPTNTLISSQTSMPAITVPAGSTGNGLPIGMEILTRPYDEAMMFKVGFGFEQIRDHRRQPACTSQ
;
A
#
# COMPACT_ATOMS: atom_id res chain seq x y z
N PHE A 1 18.32 -8.50 9.02
CA PHE A 1 17.53 -9.73 9.28
C PHE A 1 18.30 -10.98 8.80
N LEU A 2 18.67 -11.09 7.51
CA LEU A 2 19.34 -12.27 6.95
C LEU A 2 20.69 -12.54 7.61
N ASN A 3 21.46 -11.51 7.90
CA ASN A 3 22.76 -11.65 8.59
C ASN A 3 22.67 -12.25 10.00
N ALA A 4 21.52 -12.06 10.67
CA ALA A 4 21.30 -12.65 11.98
C ALA A 4 20.84 -14.12 11.93
N ARG A 5 20.73 -14.71 10.74
CA ARG A 5 20.32 -16.10 10.52
C ARG A 5 21.47 -16.90 9.91
N PRO A 6 22.20 -17.70 10.72
CA PRO A 6 23.35 -18.49 10.23
C PRO A 6 23.01 -19.43 9.09
N GLU A 7 21.80 -20.02 9.12
CA GLU A 7 21.29 -20.97 8.14
C GLU A 7 20.81 -20.33 6.81
N ALA A 8 20.64 -18.99 6.76
CA ALA A 8 20.21 -18.36 5.53
C ALA A 8 21.28 -18.49 4.44
N PRO A 9 20.92 -18.99 3.24
CA PRO A 9 21.88 -19.19 2.15
C PRO A 9 22.40 -17.87 1.56
N MET A 10 21.64 -16.78 1.73
CA MET A 10 21.99 -15.44 1.27
C MET A 10 21.92 -14.48 2.45
N LYS A 11 22.85 -13.54 2.55
CA LYS A 11 22.98 -12.62 3.69
C LYS A 11 22.54 -11.19 3.36
N THR A 12 22.64 -10.81 2.10
CA THR A 12 22.35 -9.45 1.63
C THR A 12 21.33 -9.48 0.47
N ILE A 13 20.74 -8.34 0.17
CA ILE A 13 19.93 -8.18 -1.04
C ILE A 13 20.79 -8.36 -2.29
N GLN A 14 22.05 -7.93 -2.26
CA GLN A 14 22.99 -8.10 -3.36
C GLN A 14 23.25 -9.57 -3.65
N ASP A 15 23.35 -10.44 -2.63
CA ASP A 15 23.48 -11.90 -2.84
C ASP A 15 22.26 -12.46 -3.56
N ILE A 16 21.06 -12.00 -3.23
CA ILE A 16 19.79 -12.42 -3.90
C ILE A 16 19.79 -11.99 -5.36
N VAL A 17 20.18 -10.75 -5.64
CA VAL A 17 20.25 -10.21 -7.01
C VAL A 17 21.29 -10.96 -7.82
N ASN A 18 22.48 -11.16 -7.28
CA ASN A 18 23.57 -11.89 -7.96
C ASN A 18 23.21 -13.35 -8.26
N ALA A 19 22.43 -13.98 -7.38
CA ALA A 19 21.96 -15.35 -7.59
C ALA A 19 20.85 -15.45 -8.65
N GLY A 20 20.15 -14.36 -8.97
CA GLY A 20 19.04 -14.33 -9.93
C GLY A 20 17.81 -15.13 -9.49
N HIS A 21 17.71 -15.53 -8.22
CA HIS A 21 16.63 -16.37 -7.69
C HIS A 21 15.44 -15.52 -7.21
N TYR A 22 14.96 -14.61 -8.03
CA TYR A 22 13.78 -13.79 -7.76
C TYR A 22 12.93 -13.62 -9.02
N HIS A 23 11.67 -13.23 -8.82
CA HIS A 23 10.75 -13.07 -9.93
C HIS A 23 11.11 -11.81 -10.75
N PRO A 24 11.17 -11.89 -12.10
CA PRO A 24 11.57 -10.74 -12.96
C PRO A 24 10.73 -9.48 -12.81
N LYS A 25 9.52 -9.60 -12.24
CA LYS A 25 8.63 -8.44 -11.97
C LYS A 25 8.92 -7.72 -10.65
N LEU A 26 9.92 -8.16 -9.88
CA LEU A 26 10.44 -7.43 -8.72
C LEU A 26 11.44 -6.36 -9.20
N ASP A 27 10.94 -5.42 -9.98
CA ASP A 27 11.69 -4.39 -10.70
C ASP A 27 12.45 -3.41 -9.79
N LEU A 28 12.01 -3.27 -8.52
CA LEU A 28 12.68 -2.42 -7.54
C LEU A 28 13.86 -3.10 -6.83
N LEU A 29 13.97 -4.43 -6.90
CA LEU A 29 14.96 -5.17 -6.10
C LEU A 29 16.40 -4.83 -6.51
N GLU A 30 16.65 -4.75 -7.82
CA GLU A 30 17.96 -4.36 -8.36
C GLU A 30 18.29 -2.90 -8.01
N GLY A 31 17.32 -2.01 -8.10
CA GLY A 31 17.48 -0.61 -7.71
C GLY A 31 17.84 -0.46 -6.23
N ILE A 32 17.25 -1.27 -5.35
CA ILE A 32 17.55 -1.29 -3.91
C ILE A 32 18.95 -1.85 -3.68
N ALA A 33 19.32 -2.95 -4.36
CA ALA A 33 20.63 -3.58 -4.22
C ALA A 33 21.78 -2.68 -4.69
N ASN A 34 21.54 -1.88 -5.74
CA ASN A 34 22.52 -0.94 -6.31
C ASN A 34 22.42 0.46 -5.70
N GLY A 35 21.59 0.64 -4.68
CA GLY A 35 21.47 1.89 -3.93
C GLY A 35 22.73 2.20 -3.08
N PRO A 36 22.76 3.34 -2.39
CA PRO A 36 23.87 3.69 -1.54
C PRO A 36 24.03 2.71 -0.37
N ASP A 37 25.27 2.37 -0.02
CA ASP A 37 25.60 1.47 1.09
C ASP A 37 25.07 2.01 2.44
N ASP A 38 25.13 3.33 2.62
CA ASP A 38 24.60 4.03 3.78
C ASP A 38 23.66 5.17 3.35
N PRO A 39 22.35 4.88 3.17
CA PRO A 39 21.38 5.91 2.80
C PRO A 39 21.20 6.98 3.88
N LEU A 40 21.57 6.71 5.14
CA LEU A 40 21.48 7.66 6.23
C LEU A 40 22.56 8.76 6.15
N SER A 41 23.59 8.58 5.34
CA SER A 41 24.60 9.62 5.05
C SER A 41 24.15 10.61 3.96
N ASP A 42 23.07 10.29 3.22
CA ASP A 42 22.56 11.13 2.12
C ASP A 42 21.55 12.17 2.62
N LEU A 43 21.86 13.46 2.42
CA LEU A 43 20.95 14.55 2.75
C LEU A 43 19.59 14.46 2.03
N ASN A 44 19.56 13.90 0.82
CA ASN A 44 18.32 13.74 0.07
C ASN A 44 17.39 12.71 0.70
N TYR A 45 17.92 11.70 1.40
CA TYR A 45 17.12 10.78 2.21
C TYR A 45 16.31 11.53 3.28
N TYR A 46 16.97 12.42 4.04
CA TYR A 46 16.28 13.20 5.09
C TYR A 46 15.28 14.19 4.52
N LYS A 47 15.57 14.81 3.38
CA LYS A 47 14.60 15.67 2.68
C LYS A 47 13.37 14.89 2.27
N ALA A 48 13.54 13.73 1.63
CA ALA A 48 12.44 12.87 1.24
C ALA A 48 11.63 12.35 2.44
N TYR A 49 12.32 12.08 3.56
CA TYR A 49 11.67 11.67 4.80
C TYR A 49 10.83 12.80 5.40
N ALA A 50 11.35 14.04 5.42
CA ALA A 50 10.62 15.22 5.90
C ALA A 50 9.36 15.52 5.06
N GLU A 51 9.37 15.25 3.75
CA GLU A 51 8.19 15.43 2.90
C GLU A 51 7.02 14.50 3.27
N ARG A 52 7.29 13.37 3.89
CA ARG A 52 6.25 12.49 4.45
C ARG A 52 5.50 13.16 5.59
N ASP A 53 6.23 13.83 6.48
CA ASP A 53 5.63 14.58 7.59
C ASP A 53 4.83 15.78 7.06
N ASN A 54 5.35 16.48 6.04
CA ASN A 54 4.64 17.57 5.37
C ASN A 54 3.32 17.07 4.75
N LEU A 55 3.32 15.90 4.10
CA LEU A 55 2.12 15.29 3.54
C LEU A 55 1.10 14.96 4.65
N MET A 56 1.55 14.37 5.76
CA MET A 56 0.70 14.08 6.92
C MET A 56 0.06 15.36 7.48
N LEU A 57 0.85 16.41 7.67
CA LEU A 57 0.37 17.71 8.16
C LEU A 57 -0.63 18.36 7.19
N LEU A 58 -0.40 18.25 5.89
CA LEU A 58 -1.34 18.74 4.88
C LEU A 58 -2.68 18.02 4.98
N ILE A 59 -2.67 16.69 5.06
CA ILE A 59 -3.90 15.88 5.16
C ILE A 59 -4.64 16.18 6.45
N THR A 60 -3.96 16.24 7.59
CA THR A 60 -4.59 16.57 8.87
C THR A 60 -5.16 17.97 8.87
N SER A 61 -4.47 18.95 8.25
CA SER A 61 -4.99 20.30 8.09
C SER A 61 -6.28 20.37 7.24
N ILE A 62 -6.39 19.53 6.20
CA ILE A 62 -7.61 19.41 5.39
C ILE A 62 -8.74 18.83 6.24
N MET A 63 -8.44 17.78 7.02
CA MET A 63 -9.43 17.16 7.91
C MET A 63 -9.94 18.13 8.98
N ASP A 64 -9.05 18.94 9.56
CA ASP A 64 -9.40 19.92 10.59
C ASP A 64 -10.25 21.06 10.03
N LYS A 65 -9.88 21.60 8.86
CA LYS A 65 -10.66 22.66 8.21
C LYS A 65 -12.05 22.23 7.78
N GLY A 66 -12.20 20.96 7.39
CA GLY A 66 -13.48 20.39 6.99
C GLY A 66 -14.26 19.73 8.11
N GLU A 67 -13.71 19.72 9.33
CA GLU A 67 -14.26 18.99 10.49
C GLU A 67 -14.55 17.51 10.17
N TYR A 68 -13.64 16.89 9.36
CA TYR A 68 -13.78 15.49 8.93
C TYR A 68 -13.20 14.53 9.97
N ASP A 69 -13.96 13.51 10.36
CA ASP A 69 -13.48 12.40 11.21
C ASP A 69 -12.59 11.42 10.45
N ALA A 70 -12.86 11.22 9.17
CA ALA A 70 -12.11 10.33 8.30
C ALA A 70 -12.12 10.83 6.84
N LEU A 71 -11.14 10.39 6.06
CA LEU A 71 -11.16 10.47 4.59
C LEU A 71 -11.44 9.10 4.01
N VAL A 72 -12.24 9.05 2.94
CA VAL A 72 -12.59 7.79 2.27
C VAL A 72 -12.31 7.91 0.77
N TYR A 73 -11.74 6.85 0.20
CA TYR A 73 -11.40 6.81 -1.22
C TYR A 73 -11.28 5.36 -1.70
N PRO A 74 -11.36 5.08 -3.01
CA PRO A 74 -11.09 3.74 -3.54
C PRO A 74 -9.67 3.30 -3.18
N THR A 75 -9.49 2.08 -2.67
CA THR A 75 -8.16 1.52 -2.34
C THR A 75 -7.26 1.47 -3.58
N ALA A 76 -7.82 1.11 -4.72
CA ALA A 76 -7.16 1.21 -6.02
C ALA A 76 -8.10 1.88 -7.04
N GLN A 77 -7.52 2.64 -7.97
CA GLN A 77 -8.30 3.42 -8.96
C GLN A 77 -8.78 2.57 -10.14
N VAL A 78 -8.24 1.37 -10.28
CA VAL A 78 -8.58 0.42 -11.35
C VAL A 78 -8.85 -0.96 -10.75
N PRO A 79 -9.65 -1.80 -11.42
CA PRO A 79 -9.80 -3.20 -11.03
C PRO A 79 -8.47 -3.97 -11.08
N PRO A 80 -8.36 -5.12 -10.40
CA PRO A 80 -7.19 -5.98 -10.51
C PRO A 80 -6.86 -6.27 -11.99
N PRO A 81 -5.60 -6.06 -12.42
CA PRO A 81 -5.22 -6.25 -13.81
C PRO A 81 -5.22 -7.73 -14.20
N LEU A 82 -5.43 -8.00 -15.46
CA LEU A 82 -5.18 -9.32 -16.03
C LEU A 82 -3.68 -9.65 -15.96
N ARG A 83 -3.36 -10.95 -15.80
CA ARG A 83 -1.95 -11.39 -15.83
C ARG A 83 -1.24 -10.95 -17.11
N SER A 84 -1.90 -11.02 -18.26
CA SER A 84 -1.36 -10.56 -19.54
C SER A 84 -1.00 -9.07 -19.56
N GLU A 85 -1.75 -8.22 -18.85
CA GLU A 85 -1.44 -6.79 -18.73
C GLU A 85 -0.20 -6.55 -17.85
N THR A 86 -0.05 -7.34 -16.78
CA THR A 86 1.15 -7.32 -15.94
C THR A 86 2.36 -7.85 -16.71
N ASP A 87 2.20 -8.96 -17.45
CA ASP A 87 3.28 -9.58 -18.22
C ASP A 87 3.76 -8.69 -19.37
N SER A 88 2.85 -7.93 -20.00
CA SER A 88 3.21 -6.95 -21.03
C SER A 88 3.94 -5.70 -20.50
N GLY A 89 4.03 -5.54 -19.18
CA GLY A 89 4.63 -4.36 -18.55
C GLY A 89 3.74 -3.12 -18.53
N ARG A 90 2.43 -3.26 -18.86
CA ARG A 90 1.47 -2.16 -18.72
C ARG A 90 1.40 -1.65 -17.28
N TRP A 91 1.43 -2.59 -16.34
CA TRP A 91 1.42 -2.31 -14.91
C TRP A 91 2.70 -2.82 -14.26
N THR A 92 3.35 -1.95 -13.51
CA THR A 92 4.55 -2.23 -12.71
C THR A 92 4.29 -1.84 -11.25
N THR A 93 5.21 -2.15 -10.37
CA THR A 93 5.15 -1.72 -8.96
C THR A 93 5.03 -0.21 -8.82
N LEU A 94 5.65 0.56 -9.73
CA LEU A 94 5.71 2.02 -9.64
C LEU A 94 4.54 2.75 -10.30
N ASN A 95 3.87 2.13 -11.29
CA ASN A 95 2.84 2.82 -12.06
C ASN A 95 1.42 2.28 -11.81
N PHE A 96 1.26 1.23 -10.99
CA PHE A 96 -0.07 0.75 -10.62
C PHE A 96 -0.78 1.79 -9.75
N PRO A 97 -1.99 2.25 -10.15
CA PRO A 97 -2.67 3.37 -9.48
C PRO A 97 -3.37 2.91 -8.20
N THR A 98 -2.57 2.73 -7.14
CA THR A 98 -3.06 2.44 -5.79
C THR A 98 -3.04 3.68 -4.92
N ASN A 99 -4.08 3.86 -4.10
CA ASN A 99 -4.17 4.96 -3.14
C ASN A 99 -3.60 4.58 -1.76
N THR A 100 -3.26 3.30 -1.53
CA THR A 100 -2.66 2.84 -0.27
C THR A 100 -1.31 3.48 0.04
N LEU A 101 -0.68 4.13 -0.94
CA LEU A 101 0.52 4.93 -0.75
C LEU A 101 0.31 6.10 0.22
N ILE A 102 -0.90 6.63 0.33
CA ILE A 102 -1.22 7.76 1.22
C ILE A 102 -0.96 7.34 2.67
N SER A 103 -1.59 6.28 3.15
CA SER A 103 -1.40 5.76 4.50
C SER A 103 0.04 5.28 4.74
N SER A 104 0.64 4.59 3.75
CA SER A 104 2.02 4.10 3.85
C SER A 104 3.06 5.23 3.96
N GLN A 105 2.87 6.34 3.26
CA GLN A 105 3.79 7.47 3.31
C GLN A 105 3.60 8.33 4.55
N THR A 106 2.37 8.47 5.05
CA THR A 106 2.05 9.33 6.20
C THR A 106 2.09 8.60 7.53
N SER A 107 2.16 7.27 7.54
CA SER A 107 1.99 6.43 8.72
C SER A 107 0.65 6.66 9.46
N MET A 108 -0.35 7.17 8.76
CA MET A 108 -1.69 7.36 9.31
C MET A 108 -2.45 6.03 9.31
N PRO A 109 -3.30 5.78 10.32
CA PRO A 109 -4.14 4.58 10.37
C PRO A 109 -5.09 4.50 9.17
N ALA A 110 -5.15 3.34 8.52
CA ALA A 110 -6.07 3.09 7.43
C ALA A 110 -6.58 1.65 7.43
N ILE A 111 -7.81 1.46 6.99
CA ILE A 111 -8.43 0.15 6.79
C ILE A 111 -9.17 0.12 5.45
N THR A 112 -9.10 -1.01 4.77
CA THR A 112 -9.92 -1.24 3.57
C THR A 112 -11.13 -2.09 3.91
N VAL A 113 -12.30 -1.62 3.52
CA VAL A 113 -13.58 -2.35 3.67
C VAL A 113 -14.17 -2.68 2.28
N PRO A 114 -14.92 -3.78 2.13
CA PRO A 114 -15.62 -4.08 0.90
C PRO A 114 -16.66 -2.99 0.59
N ALA A 115 -16.58 -2.37 -0.59
CA ALA A 115 -17.47 -1.27 -1.00
C ALA A 115 -18.39 -1.64 -2.18
N GLY A 116 -18.26 -2.84 -2.72
CA GLY A 116 -19.07 -3.31 -3.84
C GLY A 116 -18.31 -4.19 -4.81
N SER A 117 -18.80 -4.24 -6.03
CA SER A 117 -18.18 -4.99 -7.11
C SER A 117 -18.31 -4.24 -8.44
N THR A 118 -17.37 -4.46 -9.33
CA THR A 118 -17.47 -4.00 -10.72
C THR A 118 -18.61 -4.73 -11.46
N GLY A 119 -18.97 -4.25 -12.65
CA GLY A 119 -20.02 -4.89 -13.47
C GLY A 119 -19.74 -6.35 -13.85
N ASN A 120 -18.46 -6.75 -13.86
CA ASN A 120 -18.02 -8.14 -14.09
C ASN A 120 -17.71 -8.91 -12.77
N GLY A 121 -18.13 -8.39 -11.62
CA GLY A 121 -18.10 -9.09 -10.34
C GLY A 121 -16.77 -9.01 -9.56
N LEU A 122 -15.78 -8.23 -10.00
CA LEU A 122 -14.56 -8.05 -9.24
C LEU A 122 -14.79 -7.15 -8.02
N PRO A 123 -14.24 -7.48 -6.84
CA PRO A 123 -14.46 -6.70 -5.63
C PRO A 123 -13.82 -5.31 -5.72
N ILE A 124 -14.47 -4.34 -5.10
CA ILE A 124 -13.98 -2.96 -4.93
C ILE A 124 -13.76 -2.72 -3.45
N GLY A 125 -12.57 -2.23 -3.08
CA GLY A 125 -12.24 -1.78 -1.74
C GLY A 125 -12.39 -0.27 -1.59
N MET A 126 -12.89 0.16 -0.43
CA MET A 126 -12.83 1.55 0.02
C MET A 126 -11.86 1.62 1.19
N GLU A 127 -10.87 2.49 1.08
CA GLU A 127 -9.96 2.78 2.16
C GLU A 127 -10.51 3.92 3.01
N ILE A 128 -10.41 3.76 4.33
CA ILE A 128 -10.80 4.73 5.35
C ILE A 128 -9.52 5.12 6.05
N LEU A 129 -9.17 6.41 5.99
CA LEU A 129 -7.98 7.00 6.59
C LEU A 129 -8.39 7.92 7.73
N THR A 130 -7.76 7.80 8.90
CA THR A 130 -8.02 8.66 10.06
C THR A 130 -6.75 9.36 10.53
N ARG A 131 -6.89 10.27 11.50
CA ARG A 131 -5.75 10.99 12.09
C ARG A 131 -4.75 10.02 12.72
N PRO A 132 -3.48 10.45 12.87
CA PRO A 132 -2.49 9.66 13.59
C PRO A 132 -3.02 9.22 14.96
N TYR A 133 -2.82 7.93 15.29
CA TYR A 133 -3.23 7.30 16.56
C TYR A 133 -4.76 7.25 16.79
N ASP A 134 -5.59 7.44 15.77
CA ASP A 134 -7.05 7.40 15.89
C ASP A 134 -7.63 6.14 15.22
N GLU A 135 -7.06 4.97 15.54
CA GLU A 135 -7.54 3.67 15.07
C GLU A 135 -8.97 3.39 15.56
N ALA A 136 -9.35 3.93 16.70
CA ALA A 136 -10.71 3.77 17.23
C ALA A 136 -11.76 4.39 16.30
N MET A 137 -11.50 5.59 15.78
CA MET A 137 -12.37 6.23 14.79
C MET A 137 -12.38 5.46 13.48
N MET A 138 -11.22 4.98 13.02
CA MET A 138 -11.10 4.16 11.81
C MET A 138 -12.02 2.93 11.88
N PHE A 139 -11.96 2.17 12.99
CA PHE A 139 -12.83 1.01 13.19
C PHE A 139 -14.31 1.39 13.34
N LYS A 140 -14.61 2.50 14.02
CA LYS A 140 -15.97 3.00 14.16
C LYS A 140 -16.61 3.33 12.82
N VAL A 141 -15.90 4.03 11.94
CA VAL A 141 -16.38 4.37 10.60
C VAL A 141 -16.51 3.12 9.75
N GLY A 142 -15.49 2.24 9.75
CA GLY A 142 -15.50 0.97 9.01
C GLY A 142 -16.67 0.07 9.42
N PHE A 143 -16.86 -0.14 10.72
CA PHE A 143 -17.97 -0.92 11.25
C PHE A 143 -19.33 -0.28 10.89
N GLY A 144 -19.47 1.04 11.05
CA GLY A 144 -20.70 1.74 10.68
C GLY A 144 -21.04 1.59 9.20
N PHE A 145 -20.04 1.62 8.32
CA PHE A 145 -20.24 1.41 6.90
C PHE A 145 -20.72 -0.04 6.58
N GLU A 146 -20.13 -1.04 7.21
CA GLU A 146 -20.54 -2.44 7.03
C GLU A 146 -21.97 -2.71 7.53
N GLN A 147 -22.45 -1.99 8.56
CA GLN A 147 -23.83 -2.11 9.06
C GLN A 147 -24.88 -1.55 8.10
N ILE A 148 -24.51 -0.58 7.24
CA ILE A 148 -25.45 0.01 6.29
C ILE A 148 -25.78 -0.94 5.16
N ARG A 149 -24.78 -1.71 4.68
CA ARG A 149 -24.93 -2.61 3.55
C ARG A 149 -23.86 -3.69 3.56
N ASP A 150 -24.28 -4.93 3.44
CA ASP A 150 -23.35 -6.05 3.22
C ASP A 150 -22.86 -6.04 1.76
N HIS A 151 -21.64 -5.55 1.58
CA HIS A 151 -20.94 -5.55 0.29
C HIS A 151 -20.04 -6.76 0.10
N ARG A 152 -19.84 -7.57 1.14
CA ARG A 152 -19.00 -8.75 1.07
C ARG A 152 -19.73 -9.86 0.30
N ARG A 153 -19.09 -10.35 -0.74
CA ARG A 153 -19.55 -11.51 -1.50
C ARG A 153 -18.54 -12.64 -1.39
N GLN A 154 -19.04 -13.85 -1.24
CA GLN A 154 -18.20 -15.03 -1.27
C GLN A 154 -17.68 -15.25 -2.70
N PRO A 155 -16.37 -15.52 -2.89
CA PRO A 155 -15.83 -15.85 -4.20
C PRO A 155 -16.51 -17.08 -4.80
N ALA A 156 -16.81 -17.05 -6.09
CA ALA A 156 -17.48 -18.15 -6.78
C ALA A 156 -16.69 -19.47 -6.75
N CYS A 157 -15.36 -19.40 -6.62
CA CYS A 157 -14.47 -20.56 -6.54
C CYS A 157 -14.46 -21.25 -5.16
N THR A 158 -15.09 -20.68 -4.14
CA THR A 158 -15.18 -21.26 -2.77
C THR A 158 -16.53 -21.90 -2.46
N SER A 159 -17.47 -21.87 -3.40
CA SER A 159 -18.76 -22.54 -3.28
C SER A 159 -18.66 -24.03 -3.62
N GLN A 160 -17.93 -24.79 -2.79
CA GLN A 160 -18.03 -26.25 -2.73
C GLN A 160 -18.19 -26.67 -1.28
#